data_e97d07acf71f9fd4bac102470c051440
#
_entry.id   e97d07acf71f9fd4bac102470c051440
#
_cell.length_a   1.000
_cell.length_b   1.000
_cell.length_c   1.000
_cell.angle_alpha   90.00
_cell.angle_beta   90.00
_cell.angle_gamma   90.00
#
_symmetry.space_group_name_H-M   'P 1'
#
loop_
_entity.id
_entity.type
_entity.pdbx_description
1 polymer ?
#
loop_
_entity_poly.entity_id
_entity_poly.type
_entity_poly.pdbx_seq_one_letter_code
_entity_poly.pdbx_strand_id
1 'polypeptide(L)'
;MADEWFVLNARDADWEACRLGRFCQFEPKSDRFPQLGFNLNVLAPGEPMTMYHRELLQEDFLVLEGECVLVVEGEERPMKKWDMFHCPPGVAHAIVGAGTGLSVVLAVGSRVGDSSVVYPADPVAQKHGAGVAVETSSPKEAYAGLVIEQVPYEEGWLPE
;
A
#
# COMPACT_ATOMS: atom_id res chain seq x y z
N MET A 1 21.47 -10.61 -0.66
CA MET A 1 22.52 -9.83 -0.02
C MET A 1 22.36 -8.39 -0.47
N ALA A 2 22.17 -7.48 0.49
CA ALA A 2 21.79 -6.08 0.21
C ALA A 2 22.85 -5.26 -0.56
N ASP A 3 24.02 -5.80 -0.74
CA ASP A 3 25.16 -5.13 -1.39
C ASP A 3 25.39 -5.53 -2.85
N GLU A 4 24.55 -6.43 -3.39
CA GLU A 4 24.64 -6.87 -4.79
C GLU A 4 23.50 -6.29 -5.60
N TRP A 5 23.81 -5.76 -6.78
CA TRP A 5 22.78 -5.33 -7.70
C TRP A 5 22.07 -6.52 -8.35
N PHE A 6 20.80 -6.37 -8.66
CA PHE A 6 20.03 -7.36 -9.42
C PHE A 6 18.98 -6.65 -10.29
N VAL A 7 18.40 -7.39 -11.20
CA VAL A 7 17.22 -6.99 -11.98
C VAL A 7 16.14 -8.03 -11.73
N LEU A 8 14.97 -7.57 -11.33
CA LEU A 8 13.81 -8.43 -11.10
C LEU A 8 12.61 -7.85 -11.86
N ASN A 9 12.00 -8.65 -12.71
CA ASN A 9 10.72 -8.30 -13.30
C ASN A 9 9.61 -8.53 -12.26
N ALA A 10 8.68 -7.59 -12.15
CA ALA A 10 7.58 -7.72 -11.21
C ALA A 10 6.72 -8.98 -11.42
N ARG A 11 6.64 -9.49 -12.66
CA ARG A 11 5.93 -10.74 -12.97
C ARG A 11 6.59 -11.98 -12.37
N ASP A 12 7.88 -11.89 -12.11
CA ASP A 12 8.70 -12.97 -11.52
C ASP A 12 8.90 -12.79 -10.00
N ALA A 13 8.37 -11.72 -9.42
CA ALA A 13 8.45 -11.45 -8.00
C ALA A 13 7.51 -12.36 -7.18
N ASP A 14 7.77 -12.45 -5.89
CA ASP A 14 6.87 -13.13 -4.95
C ASP A 14 5.64 -12.27 -4.67
N TRP A 15 4.48 -12.75 -5.10
CA TRP A 15 3.20 -12.09 -4.88
C TRP A 15 2.48 -12.65 -3.66
N GLU A 16 1.81 -11.75 -2.98
CA GLU A 16 0.95 -12.04 -1.84
C GLU A 16 -0.45 -11.45 -2.07
N ALA A 17 -1.47 -12.11 -1.54
CA ALA A 17 -2.85 -11.66 -1.63
C ALA A 17 -3.54 -11.71 -0.26
N CYS A 18 -4.42 -10.77 -0.02
CA CYS A 18 -5.29 -10.71 1.14
C CYS A 18 -6.54 -9.89 0.80
N ARG A 19 -7.41 -9.64 1.78
CA ARG A 19 -8.59 -8.78 1.58
C ARG A 19 -8.26 -7.32 1.19
N LEU A 20 -7.01 -6.91 1.36
CA LEU A 20 -6.52 -5.58 0.98
C LEU A 20 -5.89 -5.55 -0.42
N GLY A 21 -6.16 -6.55 -1.25
CA GLY A 21 -5.63 -6.64 -2.60
C GLY A 21 -4.43 -7.58 -2.74
N ARG A 22 -3.66 -7.37 -3.78
CA ARG A 22 -2.47 -8.17 -4.12
C ARG A 22 -1.28 -7.26 -4.13
N PHE A 23 -0.15 -7.75 -3.70
CA PHE A 23 1.07 -6.95 -3.68
C PHE A 23 2.31 -7.82 -3.86
N CYS A 24 3.37 -7.21 -4.37
CA CYS A 24 4.70 -7.80 -4.37
C CYS A 24 5.73 -6.81 -3.83
N GLN A 25 6.78 -7.35 -3.23
CA GLN A 25 7.97 -6.62 -2.81
C GLN A 25 9.14 -7.03 -3.70
N PHE A 26 10.02 -6.07 -4.01
CA PHE A 26 11.19 -6.31 -4.86
C PHE A 26 12.42 -6.78 -4.09
N GLU A 27 12.27 -7.07 -2.83
CA GLU A 27 13.34 -7.48 -1.93
C GLU A 27 13.02 -8.81 -1.25
N PRO A 28 14.03 -9.61 -0.89
CA PRO A 28 13.81 -10.80 -0.08
C PRO A 28 13.31 -10.42 1.32
N LYS A 29 12.38 -11.19 1.86
CA LYS A 29 11.85 -10.96 3.24
C LYS A 29 12.93 -11.01 4.31
N SER A 30 13.99 -11.76 4.07
CA SER A 30 15.13 -11.94 4.99
C SER A 30 16.23 -10.88 4.86
N ASP A 31 16.20 -10.07 3.79
CA ASP A 31 17.29 -9.13 3.46
C ASP A 31 16.73 -7.85 2.84
N ARG A 32 16.05 -7.07 3.66
CA ARG A 32 15.35 -5.86 3.24
C ARG A 32 16.32 -4.73 2.89
N PHE A 33 15.95 -3.94 1.88
CA PHE A 33 16.70 -2.73 1.54
C PHE A 33 16.76 -1.78 2.74
N PRO A 34 17.94 -1.24 3.09
CA PRO A 34 18.09 -0.51 4.35
C PRO A 34 17.50 0.90 4.34
N GLN A 35 17.32 1.52 3.18
CA GLN A 35 16.94 2.94 3.08
C GLN A 35 15.51 3.16 2.57
N LEU A 36 15.11 2.42 1.55
CA LEU A 36 13.81 2.55 0.90
C LEU A 36 13.15 1.19 0.72
N GLY A 37 11.85 1.14 0.92
CA GLY A 37 11.02 0.01 0.52
C GLY A 37 10.25 0.33 -0.75
N PHE A 38 10.09 -0.66 -1.62
CA PHE A 38 9.31 -0.57 -2.85
C PHE A 38 8.33 -1.72 -2.90
N ASN A 39 7.08 -1.44 -3.22
CA ASN A 39 6.12 -2.47 -3.55
C ASN A 39 5.16 -2.03 -4.64
N LEU A 40 4.61 -3.01 -5.36
CA LEU A 40 3.48 -2.83 -6.24
C LEU A 40 2.24 -3.39 -5.58
N ASN A 41 1.14 -2.66 -5.72
CA ASN A 41 -0.16 -3.04 -5.20
C ASN A 41 -1.14 -3.09 -6.37
N VAL A 42 -1.89 -4.18 -6.46
CA VAL A 42 -2.95 -4.38 -7.44
C VAL A 42 -4.28 -4.46 -6.70
N LEU A 43 -5.15 -3.51 -6.96
CA LEU A 43 -6.40 -3.29 -6.22
C LEU A 43 -7.59 -3.44 -7.15
N ALA A 44 -8.55 -4.27 -6.78
CA ALA A 44 -9.88 -4.23 -7.37
C ALA A 44 -10.66 -3.01 -6.82
N PRO A 45 -11.73 -2.56 -7.49
CA PRO A 45 -12.58 -1.51 -6.96
C PRO A 45 -13.07 -1.82 -5.55
N GLY A 46 -12.85 -0.89 -4.61
CA GLY A 46 -13.20 -1.02 -3.20
C GLY A 46 -12.17 -1.72 -2.31
N GLU A 47 -11.09 -2.26 -2.88
CA GLU A 47 -10.00 -2.84 -2.07
C GLU A 47 -9.06 -1.74 -1.58
N PRO A 48 -8.89 -1.57 -0.25
CA PRO A 48 -7.90 -0.64 0.29
C PRO A 48 -6.51 -1.26 0.23
N MET A 49 -5.50 -0.46 -0.08
CA MET A 49 -4.11 -0.89 -0.14
C MET A 49 -3.55 -1.21 1.25
N THR A 50 -3.92 -0.41 2.24
CA THR A 50 -3.53 -0.54 3.65
C THR A 50 -4.68 -0.09 4.54
N MET A 51 -4.57 -0.36 5.83
CA MET A 51 -5.40 0.34 6.82
C MET A 51 -4.97 1.81 6.89
N TYR A 52 -5.95 2.70 7.08
CA TYR A 52 -5.72 4.14 7.24
C TYR A 52 -4.79 4.39 8.43
N HIS A 53 -3.69 5.05 8.17
CA HIS A 53 -2.63 5.26 9.15
C HIS A 53 -1.84 6.54 8.86
N ARG A 54 -1.11 6.99 9.87
CA ARG A 54 -0.04 7.96 9.75
C ARG A 54 1.23 7.39 10.35
N GLU A 55 2.35 7.64 9.71
CA GLU A 55 3.67 7.28 10.22
C GLU A 55 4.65 8.47 10.16
N LEU A 56 5.76 8.37 10.88
CA LEU A 56 6.76 9.44 10.93
C LEU A 56 7.81 9.35 9.82
N LEU A 57 7.61 8.47 8.86
CA LEU A 57 8.44 8.34 7.65
C LEU A 57 7.69 8.86 6.42
N GLN A 58 8.46 9.34 5.45
CA GLN A 58 7.91 9.74 4.16
C GLN A 58 7.49 8.51 3.36
N GLU A 59 6.34 8.60 2.72
CA GLU A 59 5.87 7.65 1.72
C GLU A 59 5.44 8.38 0.45
N ASP A 60 5.67 7.78 -0.69
CA ASP A 60 5.24 8.33 -1.98
C ASP A 60 4.55 7.25 -2.79
N PHE A 61 3.53 7.63 -3.54
CA PHE A 61 2.67 6.71 -4.28
C PHE A 61 2.46 7.22 -5.69
N LEU A 62 2.56 6.32 -6.67
CA LEU A 62 2.30 6.63 -8.07
C LEU A 62 1.29 5.63 -8.64
N VAL A 63 0.17 6.14 -9.16
CA VAL A 63 -0.81 5.32 -9.86
C VAL A 63 -0.28 4.99 -11.26
N LEU A 64 0.03 3.72 -11.50
CA LEU A 64 0.55 3.25 -12.79
C LEU A 64 -0.56 2.83 -13.75
N GLU A 65 -1.72 2.41 -13.22
CA GLU A 65 -2.88 2.00 -14.01
C GLU A 65 -4.16 2.18 -13.18
N GLY A 66 -5.28 2.43 -13.86
CA GLY A 66 -6.61 2.50 -13.25
C GLY A 66 -6.88 3.78 -12.48
N GLU A 67 -7.83 3.68 -11.56
CA GLU A 67 -8.32 4.78 -10.74
C GLU A 67 -8.32 4.40 -9.26
N CYS A 68 -8.06 5.36 -8.40
CA CYS A 68 -8.07 5.19 -6.95
C CYS A 68 -8.83 6.32 -6.26
N VAL A 69 -9.25 6.07 -5.03
CA VAL A 69 -9.63 7.10 -4.08
C VAL A 69 -8.54 7.16 -3.00
N LEU A 70 -7.93 8.32 -2.85
CA LEU A 70 -7.07 8.63 -1.73
C LEU A 70 -7.95 9.16 -0.58
N VAL A 71 -7.92 8.48 0.55
CA VAL A 71 -8.44 9.03 1.81
C VAL A 71 -7.26 9.66 2.52
N VAL A 72 -7.28 10.98 2.70
CA VAL A 72 -6.19 11.75 3.31
C VAL A 72 -6.76 12.79 4.26
N GLU A 73 -6.29 12.78 5.52
CA GLU A 73 -6.74 13.71 6.56
C GLU A 73 -8.27 13.80 6.67
N GLY A 74 -8.96 12.65 6.56
CA GLY A 74 -10.43 12.55 6.62
C GLY A 74 -11.19 13.01 5.38
N GLU A 75 -10.50 13.30 4.28
CA GLU A 75 -11.10 13.71 3.01
C GLU A 75 -10.85 12.71 1.90
N GLU A 76 -11.76 12.62 0.94
CA GLU A 76 -11.58 11.83 -0.28
C GLU A 76 -10.99 12.68 -1.40
N ARG A 77 -10.01 12.12 -2.13
CA ARG A 77 -9.43 12.71 -3.34
C ARG A 77 -9.37 11.65 -4.44
N PRO A 78 -9.93 11.91 -5.63
CA PRO A 78 -9.77 10.99 -6.74
C PRO A 78 -8.32 11.02 -7.25
N MET A 79 -7.81 9.85 -7.62
CA MET A 79 -6.53 9.68 -8.29
C MET A 79 -6.72 8.80 -9.53
N LYS A 80 -5.95 9.04 -10.56
CA LYS A 80 -5.95 8.29 -11.81
C LYS A 80 -4.52 8.02 -12.27
N LYS A 81 -4.38 7.23 -13.30
CA LYS A 81 -3.09 6.90 -13.93
C LYS A 81 -2.21 8.15 -14.09
N TRP A 82 -0.99 8.05 -13.60
CA TRP A 82 0.07 9.04 -13.52
C TRP A 82 -0.07 10.10 -12.42
N ASP A 83 -1.12 10.06 -11.62
CA ASP A 83 -1.17 10.90 -10.41
C ASP A 83 -0.21 10.36 -9.36
N MET A 84 0.53 11.26 -8.76
CA MET A 84 1.44 10.99 -7.65
C MET A 84 0.91 11.64 -6.37
N PHE A 85 0.92 10.88 -5.28
CA PHE A 85 0.67 11.38 -3.94
C PHE A 85 1.97 11.38 -3.15
N HIS A 86 2.42 12.57 -2.75
CA HIS A 86 3.51 12.75 -1.81
C HIS A 86 2.96 12.82 -0.39
N CYS A 87 3.36 11.89 0.45
CA CYS A 87 2.92 11.78 1.83
C CYS A 87 4.08 12.14 2.79
N PRO A 88 4.15 13.37 3.29
CA PRO A 88 5.13 13.72 4.30
C PRO A 88 4.82 13.03 5.63
N PRO A 89 5.81 12.95 6.55
CA PRO A 89 5.61 12.37 7.87
C PRO A 89 4.40 12.95 8.61
N GLY A 90 3.62 12.08 9.24
CA GLY A 90 2.49 12.45 10.10
C GLY A 90 1.14 12.65 9.38
N VAL A 91 1.08 12.53 8.07
CA VAL A 91 -0.17 12.65 7.29
C VAL A 91 -0.91 11.32 7.28
N ALA A 92 -2.14 11.32 7.77
CA ALA A 92 -2.97 10.12 7.80
C ALA A 92 -3.59 9.84 6.42
N HIS A 93 -3.44 8.61 5.93
CA HIS A 93 -3.88 8.26 4.58
C HIS A 93 -4.21 6.77 4.41
N ALA A 94 -4.97 6.49 3.36
CA ALA A 94 -5.14 5.18 2.73
C ALA A 94 -5.49 5.37 1.25
N ILE A 95 -5.09 4.43 0.40
CA ILE A 95 -5.44 4.41 -1.02
C ILE A 95 -6.37 3.22 -1.26
N VAL A 96 -7.47 3.44 -1.98
CA VAL A 96 -8.51 2.45 -2.25
C VAL A 96 -8.70 2.34 -3.77
N GLY A 97 -8.75 1.14 -4.29
CA GLY A 97 -9.07 0.91 -5.70
C GLY A 97 -10.45 1.47 -6.05
N ALA A 98 -10.58 2.07 -7.23
CA ALA A 98 -11.82 2.67 -7.71
C ALA A 98 -12.05 2.35 -9.19
N GLY A 99 -13.05 2.99 -9.79
CA GLY A 99 -13.41 2.74 -11.19
C GLY A 99 -14.03 1.37 -11.40
N THR A 100 -13.79 0.78 -12.58
CA THR A 100 -14.41 -0.49 -13.02
C THR A 100 -13.41 -1.61 -13.25
N GLY A 101 -12.11 -1.32 -13.18
CA GLY A 101 -11.03 -2.27 -13.41
C GLY A 101 -10.00 -2.27 -12.29
N LEU A 102 -8.93 -3.04 -12.48
CA LEU A 102 -7.82 -3.07 -11.54
C LEU A 102 -7.05 -1.75 -11.55
N SER A 103 -6.57 -1.36 -10.39
CA SER A 103 -5.63 -0.25 -10.22
C SER A 103 -4.28 -0.79 -9.82
N VAL A 104 -3.22 -0.20 -10.33
CA VAL A 104 -1.83 -0.55 -9.97
C VAL A 104 -1.16 0.68 -9.37
N VAL A 105 -0.67 0.52 -8.15
CA VAL A 105 -0.01 1.59 -7.40
C VAL A 105 1.39 1.18 -6.99
N LEU A 106 2.38 1.96 -7.39
CA LEU A 106 3.74 1.87 -6.86
C LEU A 106 3.78 2.64 -5.53
N ALA A 107 4.23 1.98 -4.48
CA ALA A 107 4.51 2.60 -3.20
C ALA A 107 6.01 2.58 -2.91
N VAL A 108 6.51 3.71 -2.42
CA VAL A 108 7.91 3.90 -2.01
C VAL A 108 7.91 4.50 -0.63
N GLY A 109 8.51 3.82 0.34
CA GLY A 109 8.57 4.28 1.72
C GLY A 109 10.00 4.41 2.22
N SER A 110 10.28 5.46 2.96
CA SER A 110 11.54 5.60 3.71
C SER A 110 11.62 4.57 4.82
N ARG A 111 12.83 4.12 5.13
CA ARG A 111 13.12 3.22 6.27
C ARG A 111 14.12 3.81 7.25
N VAL A 112 14.54 5.05 6.99
CA VAL A 112 15.53 5.74 7.82
C VAL A 112 14.82 6.74 8.71
N GLY A 113 14.84 6.48 10.01
CA GLY A 113 14.21 7.35 11.00
C GLY A 113 13.28 6.59 11.96
N ASP A 114 12.38 7.33 12.59
CA ASP A 114 11.37 6.80 13.50
C ASP A 114 10.19 6.24 12.69
N SER A 115 9.98 4.94 12.75
CA SER A 115 8.90 4.21 12.05
C SER A 115 7.61 4.08 12.89
N SER A 116 7.42 4.94 13.88
CA SER A 116 6.19 4.93 14.69
C SER A 116 4.96 5.15 13.82
N VAL A 117 3.95 4.33 14.03
CA VAL A 117 2.69 4.34 13.29
C VAL A 117 1.50 4.47 14.23
N VAL A 118 0.48 5.18 13.77
CA VAL A 118 -0.82 5.29 14.45
C VAL A 118 -1.92 5.05 13.41
N TYR A 119 -2.91 4.27 13.79
CA TYR A 119 -4.13 4.01 13.03
C TYR A 119 -5.28 4.78 13.68
N PRO A 120 -5.58 6.01 13.25
CA PRO A 120 -6.67 6.78 13.83
C PRO A 120 -8.03 6.22 13.39
N ALA A 121 -9.02 6.32 14.27
CA ALA A 121 -10.40 6.07 13.91
C ALA A 121 -10.90 7.21 13.03
N ASP A 122 -11.26 6.92 11.80
CA ASP A 122 -11.75 7.89 10.82
C ASP A 122 -12.98 7.36 10.08
N PRO A 123 -14.12 8.10 10.07
CA PRO A 123 -15.36 7.60 9.47
C PRO A 123 -15.28 7.46 7.94
N VAL A 124 -14.46 8.28 7.26
CA VAL A 124 -14.27 8.17 5.81
C VAL A 124 -13.48 6.91 5.49
N ALA A 125 -12.39 6.65 6.21
CA ALA A 125 -11.62 5.44 6.06
C ALA A 125 -12.45 4.18 6.39
N GLN A 126 -13.29 4.23 7.44
CA GLN A 126 -14.19 3.13 7.80
C GLN A 126 -15.20 2.81 6.69
N LYS A 127 -15.74 3.82 6.04
CA LYS A 127 -16.65 3.67 4.89
C LYS A 127 -16.01 2.86 3.75
N HIS A 128 -14.71 2.95 3.58
CA HIS A 128 -13.95 2.21 2.58
C HIS A 128 -13.36 0.88 3.08
N GLY A 129 -13.70 0.45 4.28
CA GLY A 129 -13.14 -0.77 4.87
C GLY A 129 -11.65 -0.67 5.25
N ALA A 130 -11.11 0.55 5.29
CA ALA A 130 -9.73 0.85 5.62
C ALA A 130 -9.54 1.42 7.04
N GLY A 131 -10.62 1.67 7.78
CA GLY A 131 -10.57 2.30 9.10
C GLY A 131 -10.70 1.32 10.24
N VAL A 132 -9.98 1.59 11.34
CA VAL A 132 -10.19 0.92 12.64
C VAL A 132 -11.35 1.58 13.39
N ALA A 133 -12.02 0.81 14.26
CA ALA A 133 -13.11 1.33 15.09
C ALA A 133 -12.60 2.20 16.25
N VAL A 134 -11.42 1.88 16.77
CA VAL A 134 -10.76 2.57 17.88
C VAL A 134 -9.31 2.82 17.51
N GLU A 135 -8.82 4.03 17.74
CA GLU A 135 -7.43 4.38 17.47
C GLU A 135 -6.47 3.42 18.18
N THR A 136 -5.44 3.00 17.47
CA THR A 136 -4.40 2.11 17.99
C THR A 136 -3.05 2.42 17.36
N SER A 137 -1.96 2.15 18.09
CA SER A 137 -0.59 2.15 17.57
C SER A 137 -0.09 0.73 17.25
N SER A 138 -0.94 -0.27 17.41
CA SER A 138 -0.60 -1.67 17.21
C SER A 138 -0.99 -2.14 15.81
N PRO A 139 -0.01 -2.44 14.91
CA PRO A 139 -0.32 -3.07 13.62
C PRO A 139 -1.10 -4.37 13.77
N LYS A 140 -0.82 -5.14 14.83
CA LYS A 140 -1.52 -6.40 15.11
C LYS A 140 -3.02 -6.17 15.37
N GLU A 141 -3.38 -5.09 16.02
CA GLU A 141 -4.79 -4.74 16.26
C GLU A 141 -5.42 -4.18 14.99
N ALA A 142 -4.75 -3.27 14.28
CA ALA A 142 -5.26 -2.66 13.07
C ALA A 142 -5.52 -3.69 11.95
N TYR A 143 -4.66 -4.70 11.84
CA TYR A 143 -4.78 -5.79 10.86
C TYR A 143 -5.33 -7.09 11.45
N ALA A 144 -6.04 -7.03 12.57
CA ALA A 144 -6.60 -8.21 13.20
C ALA A 144 -7.47 -9.03 12.23
N GLY A 145 -7.24 -10.34 12.18
CA GLY A 145 -7.97 -11.26 11.29
C GLY A 145 -7.50 -11.23 9.83
N LEU A 146 -6.48 -10.42 9.48
CA LEU A 146 -5.93 -10.45 8.13
C LEU A 146 -5.16 -11.75 7.89
N VAL A 147 -5.53 -12.46 6.81
CA VAL A 147 -4.82 -13.63 6.32
C VAL A 147 -4.13 -13.26 5.02
N ILE A 148 -2.81 -13.41 4.98
CA ILE A 148 -1.98 -13.17 3.80
C ILE A 148 -1.55 -14.52 3.25
N GLU A 149 -1.77 -14.74 1.95
CA GLU A 149 -1.41 -15.96 1.25
C GLU A 149 -0.42 -15.64 0.14
N GLN A 150 0.57 -16.50 -0.04
CA GLN A 150 1.45 -16.45 -1.20
C GLN A 150 0.70 -16.98 -2.42
N VAL A 151 0.74 -16.22 -3.51
CA VAL A 151 0.01 -16.55 -4.74
C VAL A 151 0.94 -16.40 -5.96
N PRO A 152 0.73 -17.16 -7.03
CA PRO A 152 1.41 -16.90 -8.28
C PRO A 152 0.93 -15.58 -8.90
N TYR A 153 1.80 -14.93 -9.68
CA TYR A 153 1.37 -13.83 -10.53
C TYR A 153 0.32 -14.33 -11.55
N GLU A 154 -0.70 -13.55 -11.75
CA GLU A 154 -1.70 -13.80 -12.78
C GLU A 154 -1.64 -12.76 -13.90
N GLU A 155 -1.72 -13.22 -15.14
CA GLU A 155 -1.73 -12.32 -16.30
C GLU A 155 -2.92 -11.36 -16.24
N GLY A 156 -2.66 -10.09 -16.58
CA GLY A 156 -3.65 -9.02 -16.49
C GLY A 156 -3.63 -8.22 -15.18
N TRP A 157 -2.83 -8.59 -14.19
CA TRP A 157 -2.66 -7.76 -13.00
C TRP A 157 -1.86 -6.49 -13.29
N LEU A 158 -0.82 -6.61 -14.08
CA LEU A 158 0.01 -5.47 -14.48
C LEU A 158 -0.31 -5.06 -15.92
N PRO A 159 -0.25 -3.76 -16.24
CA PRO A 159 -0.42 -3.28 -17.60
C PRO A 159 0.71 -3.79 -18.51
N GLU A 160 0.44 -3.88 -19.82
CA GLU A 160 1.41 -4.20 -20.86
C GLU A 160 2.41 -3.04 -21.10
#